data_b4ab8d84e4ac93aca3fdaf3067383f1b
#
_entry.id   b4ab8d84e4ac93aca3fdaf3067383f1b
#
_cell.length_a   1.000
_cell.length_b   1.000
_cell.length_c   1.000
_cell.angle_alpha   90.00
_cell.angle_beta   90.00
_cell.angle_gamma   90.00
#
_symmetry.space_group_name_H-M   'P 1'
#
loop_
_entity.id
_entity.type
_entity.pdbx_description
1 polymer ?
#
loop_
_entity_poly.entity_id
_entity_poly.type
_entity_poly.pdbx_seq_one_letter_code
_entity_poly.pdbx_strand_id
1 'polypeptide(L)'
;MPSSIVSLLQDYEDVFPEEMPTGLPPIRGIEHQIDFVPGATIPNRPAYRSNPEETKELQRQVSELMEKGYVRESMSPCAVPVLLVPKKDGTWRMCVDCRVINNITVKYRHPIP
;
A
#
# COMPACT_ATOMS: atom_id res chain seq x y z
N MET A 1 6.61 -28.18 12.52
CA MET A 1 5.20 -27.80 12.27
C MET A 1 4.33 -29.03 12.33
N PRO A 2 3.17 -28.98 13.01
CA PRO A 2 2.25 -30.15 13.08
C PRO A 2 1.82 -30.62 11.69
N SER A 3 1.71 -31.94 11.52
CA SER A 3 1.34 -32.55 10.24
C SER A 3 -0.05 -32.13 9.74
N SER A 4 -0.99 -31.85 10.65
CA SER A 4 -2.33 -31.36 10.28
C SER A 4 -2.28 -29.96 9.63
N ILE A 5 -1.37 -29.09 10.06
CA ILE A 5 -1.18 -27.75 9.48
C ILE A 5 -0.49 -27.88 8.13
N VAL A 6 0.50 -28.73 8.00
CA VAL A 6 1.19 -29.00 6.72
C VAL A 6 0.20 -29.52 5.68
N SER A 7 -0.67 -30.48 6.05
CA SER A 7 -1.71 -30.99 5.16
C SER A 7 -2.70 -29.91 4.72
N LEU A 8 -3.13 -29.05 5.64
CA LEU A 8 -4.01 -27.93 5.33
C LEU A 8 -3.36 -26.96 4.35
N LEU A 9 -2.10 -26.61 4.55
CA LEU A 9 -1.35 -25.74 3.63
C LEU A 9 -1.18 -26.35 2.25
N GLN A 10 -0.96 -27.66 2.17
CA GLN A 10 -0.86 -28.38 0.90
C GLN A 10 -2.19 -28.41 0.16
N ASP A 11 -3.31 -28.61 0.84
CA ASP A 11 -4.66 -28.61 0.25
C ASP A 11 -5.04 -27.27 -0.37
N TYR A 12 -4.51 -26.18 0.16
CA TYR A 12 -4.77 -24.81 -0.31
C TYR A 12 -3.52 -24.13 -0.88
N GLU A 13 -2.60 -24.90 -1.44
CA GLU A 13 -1.34 -24.42 -2.01
C GLU A 13 -1.55 -23.37 -3.09
N ASP A 14 -2.63 -23.49 -3.88
CA ASP A 14 -2.99 -22.56 -4.94
C ASP A 14 -3.37 -21.15 -4.42
N VAL A 15 -3.72 -21.02 -3.13
CA VAL A 15 -3.99 -19.73 -2.49
C VAL A 15 -2.71 -18.93 -2.24
N PHE A 16 -1.56 -19.60 -2.20
CA PHE A 16 -0.25 -19.00 -1.93
C PHE A 16 0.70 -19.17 -3.13
N PRO A 17 0.43 -18.49 -4.25
CA PRO A 17 1.30 -18.60 -5.42
C PRO A 17 2.69 -18.05 -5.12
N GLU A 18 3.72 -18.62 -5.77
CA GLU A 18 5.10 -18.16 -5.64
C GLU A 18 5.28 -16.74 -6.20
N GLU A 19 4.58 -16.45 -7.29
CA GLU A 19 4.60 -15.13 -7.92
C GLU A 19 3.22 -14.50 -7.89
N MET A 20 3.19 -13.20 -7.59
CA MET A 20 1.98 -12.41 -7.69
C MET A 20 1.65 -12.13 -9.16
N PRO A 21 0.37 -12.20 -9.57
CA PRO A 21 0.00 -11.79 -10.91
C PRO A 21 0.30 -10.31 -11.14
N THR A 22 0.58 -9.94 -12.38
CA THR A 22 0.78 -8.55 -12.75
C THR A 22 -0.54 -7.80 -12.84
N GLY A 23 -0.49 -6.49 -12.61
CA GLY A 23 -1.66 -5.61 -12.68
C GLY A 23 -2.55 -5.63 -11.44
N LEU A 24 -3.60 -4.85 -11.49
CA LEU A 24 -4.55 -4.70 -10.39
C LEU A 24 -5.61 -5.80 -10.42
N PRO A 25 -6.19 -6.14 -9.25
CA PRO A 25 -7.32 -7.06 -9.19
C PRO A 25 -8.51 -6.53 -10.00
N PRO A 26 -9.40 -7.41 -10.49
CA PRO A 26 -10.61 -6.97 -11.19
C PRO A 26 -11.54 -6.21 -10.24
N ILE A 27 -12.26 -5.22 -10.78
CA ILE A 27 -13.28 -4.48 -10.05
C ILE A 27 -14.46 -5.42 -9.78
N ARG A 28 -14.88 -5.51 -8.51
CA ARG A 28 -15.93 -6.47 -8.08
C ARG A 28 -17.24 -5.81 -7.66
N GLY A 29 -17.43 -4.53 -7.95
CA GLY A 29 -18.66 -3.81 -7.63
C GLY A 29 -18.73 -3.20 -6.24
N ILE A 30 -17.89 -3.63 -5.32
CA ILE A 30 -17.69 -2.97 -4.01
C ILE A 30 -16.30 -2.38 -4.03
N GLU A 31 -16.23 -1.06 -4.21
CA GLU A 31 -14.98 -0.34 -4.32
C GLU A 31 -14.59 0.29 -2.98
N HIS A 32 -13.29 0.46 -2.79
CA HIS A 32 -12.79 1.18 -1.63
C HIS A 32 -13.25 2.64 -1.69
N GLN A 33 -13.83 3.12 -0.60
CA GLN A 33 -14.32 4.48 -0.50
C GLN A 33 -13.91 5.11 0.83
N ILE A 34 -13.40 6.33 0.76
CA ILE A 34 -13.07 7.15 1.92
C ILE A 34 -13.78 8.48 1.75
N ASP A 35 -14.59 8.84 2.74
CA ASP A 35 -15.27 10.14 2.79
C ASP A 35 -14.55 11.06 3.74
N PHE A 36 -14.30 12.26 3.32
CA PHE A 36 -13.69 13.30 4.15
C PHE A 36 -14.73 14.15 4.86
N VAL A 37 -14.35 14.67 6.03
CA VAL A 37 -15.17 15.64 6.74
C VAL A 37 -15.42 16.85 5.84
N PRO A 38 -16.70 17.31 5.70
CA PRO A 38 -17.01 18.46 4.87
C PRO A 38 -16.20 19.70 5.26
N GLY A 39 -15.64 20.39 4.28
CA GLY A 39 -14.81 21.57 4.50
C GLY A 39 -13.37 21.29 4.92
N ALA A 40 -12.99 20.04 5.09
CA ALA A 40 -11.61 19.69 5.43
C ALA A 40 -10.64 20.03 4.29
N THR A 41 -9.44 20.48 4.65
CA THR A 41 -8.37 20.73 3.68
C THR A 41 -7.74 19.41 3.29
N ILE A 42 -7.75 19.10 2.00
CA ILE A 42 -7.13 17.88 1.46
C ILE A 42 -5.60 18.03 1.53
N PRO A 43 -4.87 17.08 2.13
CA PRO A 43 -3.43 17.15 2.19
C PRO A 43 -2.79 16.98 0.81
N ASN A 44 -1.78 17.79 0.53
CA ASN A 44 -0.91 17.64 -0.63
C ASN A 44 0.52 17.80 -0.16
N ARG A 45 1.07 16.74 0.42
CA ARG A 45 2.36 16.77 1.08
C ARG A 45 3.43 16.07 0.25
N PRO A 46 4.62 16.70 0.10
CA PRO A 46 5.74 16.06 -0.57
C PRO A 46 6.28 14.89 0.25
N ALA A 47 7.04 14.01 -0.38
CA ALA A 47 7.77 12.97 0.30
C ALA A 47 8.70 13.56 1.38
N TYR A 48 8.93 12.82 2.46
CA TYR A 48 9.90 13.21 3.47
C TYR A 48 11.31 13.29 2.87
N ARG A 49 12.12 14.17 3.43
CA ARG A 49 13.53 14.25 3.06
C ARG A 49 14.21 12.92 3.37
N SER A 50 14.99 12.48 2.40
CA SER A 50 15.79 11.26 2.51
C SER A 50 17.21 11.54 2.01
N ASN A 51 18.16 10.71 2.47
CA ASN A 51 19.50 10.77 1.92
C ASN A 51 19.54 10.16 0.51
N PRO A 52 20.65 10.33 -0.25
CA PRO A 52 20.73 9.80 -1.62
C PRO A 52 20.53 8.28 -1.73
N GLU A 53 20.96 7.53 -0.75
CA GLU A 53 20.77 6.06 -0.71
C GLU A 53 19.31 5.68 -0.56
N GLU A 54 18.60 6.32 0.37
CA GLU A 54 17.16 6.12 0.58
C GLU A 54 16.37 6.56 -0.65
N THR A 55 16.74 7.67 -1.29
CA THR A 55 16.10 8.14 -2.51
C THR A 55 16.22 7.14 -3.64
N LYS A 56 17.39 6.53 -3.83
CA LYS A 56 17.59 5.47 -4.82
C LYS A 56 16.73 4.25 -4.53
N GLU A 57 16.68 3.83 -3.29
CA GLU A 57 15.87 2.69 -2.88
C GLU A 57 14.38 2.94 -3.09
N LEU A 58 13.91 4.14 -2.75
CA LEU A 58 12.52 4.53 -2.97
C LEU A 58 12.18 4.51 -4.47
N GLN A 59 13.04 5.07 -5.31
CA GLN A 59 12.86 5.05 -6.76
C GLN A 59 12.84 3.62 -7.31
N ARG A 60 13.70 2.75 -6.79
CA ARG A 60 13.74 1.34 -7.17
C ARG A 60 12.43 0.64 -6.85
N GLN A 61 11.92 0.81 -5.64
CA GLN A 61 10.67 0.17 -5.20
C GLN A 61 9.47 0.70 -6.00
N VAL A 62 9.39 1.99 -6.22
CA VAL A 62 8.30 2.59 -7.02
C VAL A 62 8.36 2.10 -8.47
N SER A 63 9.55 2.05 -9.06
CA SER A 63 9.73 1.55 -10.44
C SER A 63 9.31 0.10 -10.57
N GLU A 64 9.63 -0.73 -9.60
CA GLU A 64 9.22 -2.14 -9.57
C GLU A 64 7.70 -2.27 -9.50
N LEU A 65 7.04 -1.49 -8.66
CA LEU A 65 5.58 -1.49 -8.54
C LEU A 65 4.90 -0.98 -9.82
N MET A 66 5.47 0.02 -10.47
CA MET A 66 4.95 0.54 -11.75
C MET A 66 5.10 -0.50 -12.86
N GLU A 67 6.25 -1.16 -12.93
CA GLU A 67 6.53 -2.20 -13.92
C GLU A 67 5.55 -3.37 -13.79
N LYS A 68 5.20 -3.76 -12.58
CA LYS A 68 4.20 -4.80 -12.30
C LYS A 68 2.76 -4.33 -12.49
N GLY A 69 2.53 -3.04 -12.73
CA GLY A 69 1.19 -2.47 -12.91
C GLY A 69 0.40 -2.30 -11.63
N TYR A 70 1.03 -2.32 -10.46
CA TYR A 70 0.36 -2.16 -9.16
C TYR A 70 0.11 -0.70 -8.80
N VAL A 71 0.92 0.21 -9.33
CA VAL A 71 0.76 1.65 -9.15
C VAL A 71 0.92 2.36 -10.48
N ARG A 72 0.39 3.56 -10.57
CA ARG A 72 0.54 4.46 -11.72
C ARG A 72 0.60 5.90 -11.25
N GLU A 73 1.03 6.79 -12.12
CA GLU A 73 0.93 8.22 -11.85
C GLU A 73 -0.51 8.63 -11.63
N SER A 74 -0.73 9.53 -10.68
CA SER A 74 -2.05 9.99 -10.28
C SER A 74 -2.18 11.50 -10.49
N MET A 75 -3.36 11.91 -10.96
CA MET A 75 -3.75 13.33 -11.06
C MET A 75 -4.50 13.81 -9.82
N SER A 76 -4.58 12.99 -8.78
CA SER A 76 -5.26 13.36 -7.54
C SER A 76 -4.60 14.59 -6.89
N PRO A 77 -5.40 15.55 -6.40
CA PRO A 77 -4.87 16.65 -5.59
C PRO A 77 -4.44 16.23 -4.19
N CYS A 78 -4.78 15.00 -3.79
CA CYS A 78 -4.44 14.47 -2.48
C CYS A 78 -3.12 13.70 -2.56
N ALA A 79 -2.15 14.09 -1.74
CA ALA A 79 -0.87 13.41 -1.64
C ALA A 79 -0.40 13.38 -0.19
N VAL A 80 0.13 12.24 0.22
CA VAL A 80 0.69 12.02 1.56
C VAL A 80 2.15 11.60 1.43
N PRO A 81 2.98 11.91 2.43
CA PRO A 81 4.39 11.59 2.36
C PRO A 81 4.65 10.09 2.51
N VAL A 82 5.72 9.64 1.87
CA VAL A 82 6.24 8.29 1.94
C VAL A 82 7.58 8.31 2.65
N LEU A 83 7.86 7.30 3.44
CA LEU A 83 9.14 7.11 4.11
C LEU A 83 9.60 5.66 4.00
N LEU A 84 10.90 5.45 4.15
CA LEU A 84 11.51 4.13 4.21
C LEU A 84 11.83 3.77 5.65
N VAL A 85 11.52 2.55 6.04
CA VAL A 85 11.82 2.01 7.36
C VAL A 85 12.70 0.77 7.18
N PRO A 86 13.85 0.69 7.87
CA PRO A 86 14.70 -0.49 7.76
C PRO A 86 14.05 -1.70 8.41
N LYS A 87 14.19 -2.85 7.76
CA LYS A 87 13.82 -4.15 8.32
C LYS A 87 15.02 -4.78 9.02
N LYS A 88 14.75 -5.80 9.83
CA LYS A 88 15.80 -6.55 10.54
C LYS A 88 16.78 -7.27 9.60
N ASP A 89 16.33 -7.62 8.39
CA ASP A 89 17.16 -8.32 7.40
C ASP A 89 18.04 -7.39 6.55
N GLY A 90 18.05 -6.09 6.83
CA GLY A 90 18.83 -5.10 6.11
C GLY A 90 18.14 -4.51 4.87
N THR A 91 16.95 -4.97 4.54
CA THR A 91 16.14 -4.38 3.49
C THR A 91 15.26 -3.23 4.01
N TRP A 92 14.60 -2.53 3.09
CA TRP A 92 13.78 -1.37 3.42
C TRP A 92 12.30 -1.66 3.15
N ARG A 93 11.45 -1.14 4.04
CA ARG A 93 10.00 -1.12 3.85
C ARG A 93 9.56 0.29 3.49
N MET A 94 8.82 0.43 2.39
CA MET A 94 8.17 1.68 2.04
C MET A 94 6.87 1.81 2.81
N CYS A 95 6.72 2.91 3.54
CA CYS A 95 5.54 3.21 4.36
C CYS A 95 4.91 4.51 3.91
N VAL A 96 3.59 4.54 3.87
CA VAL A 96 2.81 5.74 3.56
C VAL A 96 2.30 6.34 4.86
N ASP A 97 2.55 7.63 5.08
CA ASP A 97 2.06 8.33 6.27
C ASP A 97 0.64 8.83 6.04
N CYS A 98 -0.33 8.07 6.52
CA CYS A 98 -1.74 8.38 6.35
C CYS A 98 -2.35 9.19 7.49
N ARG A 99 -1.57 9.69 8.45
CA ARG A 99 -2.10 10.39 9.64
C ARG A 99 -2.99 11.57 9.28
N VAL A 100 -2.58 12.39 8.33
CA VAL A 100 -3.37 13.57 7.91
C VAL A 100 -4.68 13.16 7.27
N ILE A 101 -4.68 12.14 6.41
CA ILE A 101 -5.89 11.57 5.81
C ILE A 101 -6.80 10.99 6.89
N ASN A 102 -6.25 10.22 7.82
CA ASN A 102 -7.03 9.62 8.90
C ASN A 102 -7.73 10.69 9.77
N ASN A 103 -7.09 11.84 9.97
CA ASN A 103 -7.65 12.92 10.75
C ASN A 103 -8.85 13.61 10.10
N ILE A 104 -8.94 13.60 8.77
CA ILE A 104 -10.04 14.21 8.02
C ILE A 104 -11.06 13.20 7.50
N THR A 105 -10.88 11.92 7.76
CA THR A 105 -11.79 10.86 7.32
C THR A 105 -13.01 10.79 8.25
N VAL A 106 -14.19 10.66 7.65
CA VAL A 106 -15.42 10.35 8.40
C VAL A 106 -15.34 8.91 8.85
N LYS A 107 -15.15 8.70 10.15
CA LYS A 107 -14.95 7.37 10.73
C LYS A 107 -16.27 6.61 10.87
N TYR A 108 -16.19 5.29 10.74
CA TYR A 108 -17.31 4.35 10.95
C TYR A 108 -18.51 4.57 10.04
N ARG A 109 -18.32 5.27 8.92
CA ARG A 109 -19.41 5.54 7.98
C ARG A 109 -19.76 4.33 7.11
N HIS A 110 -18.77 3.55 6.76
CA HIS A 110 -18.93 2.36 5.93
C HIS A 110 -18.66 1.10 6.74
N PRO A 111 -19.50 0.07 6.62
CA PRO A 111 -19.28 -1.19 7.33
C PRO A 111 -18.03 -1.89 6.79
N ILE A 112 -17.41 -2.66 7.66
CA ILE A 112 -16.33 -3.57 7.25
C ILE A 112 -16.97 -4.72 6.48
N PRO A 113 -16.53 -5.00 5.28
CA PRO A 113 -17.07 -6.11 4.49
C PRO A 113 -16.78 -7.48 5.10
#